data_20976a102e963d014d726a28f5bef5fe
#
_entry.id   20976a102e963d014d726a28f5bef5fe
#
_cell.length_a   1.000
_cell.length_b   1.000
_cell.length_c   1.000
_cell.angle_alpha   90.00
_cell.angle_beta   90.00
_cell.angle_gamma   90.00
#
_symmetry.space_group_name_H-M   'P 1'
#
loop_
_entity.id
_entity.type
_entity.pdbx_description
1 polymer ?
#
loop_
_entity_poly.entity_id
_entity_poly.type
_entity_poly.pdbx_seq_one_letter_code
_entity_poly.pdbx_strand_id
1 'polypeptide(L)'
;MSANSRSEATNLIARGLSAAACAALLAALPAYGQDSAIYVQCPDDDDPTTKCIHLVGGDGMITMADGDEMYIFSFAQLDLPGENGAPTNESGDYPDWTMDTGILAANAPAPTIVVDEDDELYLALTNVGMAMRPDLFDAHTVHWHGFPEASAVFDGVPDASVAINMGASLTYYYQANDAGTYMYHCHVEATEHMQMGMLGNLYVRARQNRCDDLVDDPDVPGSVCPTTEQGHFVGAQYAYNDGDGSTRFDVEKEIQMVSYDPDFHNASFTVAPLPFSGMRDRYFLINGRGYPD
;
A
#
# COMPACT_ATOMS: atom_id res chain seq x y z
N MET A 1 71.58 36.71 -5.36
CA MET A 1 70.92 35.71 -4.56
C MET A 1 69.87 36.38 -3.63
N SER A 2 68.72 36.78 -4.13
CA SER A 2 67.62 37.29 -3.25
C SER A 2 66.31 37.63 -4.02
N ALA A 3 65.84 36.80 -4.91
CA ALA A 3 64.57 37.04 -5.58
C ALA A 3 63.62 35.83 -5.63
N ASN A 4 64.07 34.61 -5.22
CA ASN A 4 63.27 33.40 -5.34
C ASN A 4 62.52 32.99 -4.07
N SER A 5 62.85 33.55 -2.88
CA SER A 5 62.21 33.12 -1.63
C SER A 5 60.84 33.78 -1.33
N ARG A 6 60.55 34.97 -1.98
CA ARG A 6 59.23 35.63 -1.74
C ARG A 6 58.12 35.12 -2.64
N SER A 7 58.47 34.52 -3.78
CA SER A 7 57.42 33.93 -4.67
C SER A 7 56.87 32.59 -4.20
N GLU A 8 57.69 31.78 -3.52
CA GLU A 8 57.22 30.49 -2.98
C GLU A 8 56.34 30.64 -1.72
N ALA A 9 56.66 31.60 -0.85
CA ALA A 9 55.88 31.87 0.35
C ALA A 9 54.48 32.43 0.00
N THR A 10 54.37 33.27 -1.02
CA THR A 10 53.06 33.80 -1.47
C THR A 10 52.22 32.75 -2.15
N ASN A 11 52.82 31.81 -2.86
CA ASN A 11 52.07 30.69 -3.46
C ASN A 11 51.59 29.65 -2.43
N LEU A 12 52.33 29.40 -1.36
CA LEU A 12 51.90 28.50 -0.29
C LEU A 12 50.77 29.11 0.55
N ILE A 13 50.81 30.40 0.84
CA ILE A 13 49.76 31.11 1.57
C ILE A 13 48.46 31.17 0.73
N ALA A 14 48.56 31.44 -0.56
CA ALA A 14 47.40 31.45 -1.48
C ALA A 14 46.77 30.06 -1.64
N ARG A 15 47.56 28.99 -1.67
CA ARG A 15 47.09 27.62 -1.76
C ARG A 15 46.46 27.16 -0.43
N GLY A 16 47.04 27.56 0.70
CA GLY A 16 46.49 27.27 2.03
C GLY A 16 45.15 27.97 2.29
N LEU A 17 45.03 29.24 1.86
CA LEU A 17 43.76 29.98 1.97
C LEU A 17 42.67 29.43 1.03
N SER A 18 43.02 28.96 -0.16
CA SER A 18 42.05 28.32 -1.08
C SER A 18 41.56 26.99 -0.55
N ALA A 19 42.40 26.15 0.05
CA ALA A 19 42.01 24.88 0.62
C ALA A 19 41.14 25.04 1.89
N ALA A 20 41.47 26.02 2.73
CA ALA A 20 40.69 26.34 3.93
C ALA A 20 39.33 26.96 3.59
N ALA A 21 39.26 27.79 2.54
CA ALA A 21 37.99 28.36 2.06
C ALA A 21 37.08 27.28 1.44
N CYS A 22 37.64 26.34 0.68
CA CYS A 22 36.86 25.20 0.15
C CYS A 22 36.39 24.26 1.25
N ALA A 23 37.21 23.98 2.27
CA ALA A 23 36.82 23.17 3.42
C ALA A 23 35.73 23.87 4.29
N ALA A 24 35.81 25.18 4.43
CA ALA A 24 34.78 25.94 5.16
C ALA A 24 33.47 26.06 4.36
N LEU A 25 33.51 26.10 3.01
CA LEU A 25 32.31 26.05 2.17
C LEU A 25 31.64 24.67 2.20
N LEU A 26 32.41 23.59 2.28
CA LEU A 26 31.88 22.24 2.41
C LEU A 26 31.29 21.96 3.81
N ALA A 27 31.84 22.62 4.85
CA ALA A 27 31.32 22.52 6.22
C ALA A 27 30.09 23.41 6.49
N ALA A 28 29.81 24.37 5.58
CA ALA A 28 28.69 25.29 5.67
C ALA A 28 27.49 24.89 4.78
N LEU A 29 27.56 23.77 4.06
CA LEU A 29 26.37 23.20 3.47
C LEU A 29 25.51 22.74 4.63
N PRO A 30 24.27 23.26 4.78
CA PRO A 30 23.35 22.63 5.71
C PRO A 30 23.36 21.16 5.33
N ALA A 31 23.56 20.28 6.30
CA ALA A 31 23.14 18.91 6.15
C ALA A 31 21.63 19.01 5.90
N TYR A 32 21.24 19.02 4.64
CA TYR A 32 19.88 18.64 4.30
C TYR A 32 19.81 17.21 4.80
N GLY A 33 19.20 17.02 5.98
CA GLY A 33 18.72 15.73 6.36
C GLY A 33 18.00 15.24 5.11
N GLN A 34 18.36 14.08 4.59
CA GLN A 34 17.56 13.48 3.53
C GLN A 34 16.21 13.30 4.18
N ASP A 35 15.26 14.17 3.82
CA ASP A 35 13.88 13.96 4.20
C ASP A 35 13.56 12.53 3.75
N SER A 36 13.10 11.71 4.67
CA SER A 36 12.73 10.33 4.34
C SER A 36 11.74 10.37 3.18
N ALA A 37 11.89 9.46 2.23
CA ALA A 37 10.91 9.27 1.17
C ALA A 37 9.63 8.57 1.69
N ILE A 38 9.58 8.24 2.98
CA ILE A 38 8.41 7.66 3.64
C ILE A 38 7.63 8.80 4.28
N TYR A 39 6.43 9.01 3.75
CA TYR A 39 5.49 9.99 4.26
C TYR A 39 4.07 9.52 3.99
N VAL A 40 3.26 9.37 5.03
CA VAL A 40 1.85 8.97 4.94
C VAL A 40 0.98 10.21 4.98
N GLN A 41 0.25 10.45 3.90
CA GLN A 41 -0.69 11.54 3.79
C GLN A 41 -2.07 11.09 4.24
N CYS A 42 -2.61 11.76 5.23
CA CYS A 42 -4.00 11.65 5.66
C CYS A 42 -4.46 13.07 5.99
N PRO A 43 -5.52 13.58 5.35
CA PRO A 43 -6.06 14.89 5.70
C PRO A 43 -6.46 14.93 7.18
N ASP A 44 -6.11 16.02 7.85
CA ASP A 44 -6.59 16.33 9.20
C ASP A 44 -7.88 17.16 9.06
N ASP A 45 -8.94 16.48 8.63
CA ASP A 45 -10.27 17.02 8.54
C ASP A 45 -11.21 16.15 9.38
N ASP A 46 -12.25 16.74 9.93
CA ASP A 46 -13.27 16.00 10.69
C ASP A 46 -14.32 15.35 9.76
N ASP A 47 -13.99 15.14 8.47
CA ASP A 47 -14.93 14.58 7.49
C ASP A 47 -15.05 13.05 7.69
N PRO A 48 -16.22 12.54 8.04
CA PRO A 48 -16.42 11.10 8.26
C PRO A 48 -16.27 10.27 6.98
N THR A 49 -16.29 10.87 5.80
CA THR A 49 -16.09 10.22 4.51
C THR A 49 -14.62 10.11 4.13
N THR A 50 -13.72 10.87 4.78
CA THR A 50 -12.27 10.72 4.60
C THR A 50 -11.80 9.45 5.30
N LYS A 51 -11.20 8.53 4.54
CA LYS A 51 -10.60 7.29 5.04
C LYS A 51 -9.11 7.25 4.72
N CYS A 52 -8.34 6.81 5.70
CA CYS A 52 -6.90 6.64 5.52
C CYS A 52 -6.50 5.20 5.84
N ILE A 53 -5.59 4.65 5.05
CA ILE A 53 -5.02 3.31 5.27
C ILE A 53 -3.53 3.40 4.97
N HIS A 54 -2.71 2.77 5.80
CA HIS A 54 -1.30 2.58 5.53
C HIS A 54 -0.99 1.11 5.31
N LEU A 55 -0.61 0.75 4.10
CA LEU A 55 -0.10 -0.56 3.75
C LEU A 55 1.43 -0.53 3.62
N VAL A 56 2.07 -1.60 4.04
CA VAL A 56 3.48 -1.87 3.70
C VAL A 56 3.55 -3.07 2.77
N GLY A 57 4.46 -3.01 1.79
CA GLY A 57 4.81 -4.15 0.94
C GLY A 57 6.18 -4.67 1.34
N GLY A 58 6.28 -5.96 1.61
CA GLY A 58 7.50 -6.62 2.04
C GLY A 58 7.38 -8.13 2.02
N ASP A 59 8.31 -8.84 2.64
CA ASP A 59 8.34 -10.29 2.67
C ASP A 59 8.09 -10.88 4.07
N GLY A 60 8.01 -12.20 4.14
CA GLY A 60 7.82 -12.95 5.38
C GLY A 60 7.67 -14.46 5.15
N MET A 61 7.34 -15.16 6.22
CA MET A 61 7.03 -16.59 6.20
C MET A 61 5.63 -16.81 6.73
N ILE A 62 4.90 -17.74 6.12
CA ILE A 62 3.62 -18.22 6.64
C ILE A 62 3.70 -19.73 6.88
N THR A 63 3.02 -20.20 7.93
CA THR A 63 2.91 -21.61 8.23
C THR A 63 1.63 -22.16 7.62
N MET A 64 1.75 -23.17 6.78
CA MET A 64 0.62 -23.85 6.15
C MET A 64 -0.03 -24.85 7.11
N ALA A 65 -1.26 -25.27 6.81
CA ALA A 65 -2.03 -26.19 7.65
C ALA A 65 -1.34 -27.57 7.93
N ASP A 66 -0.46 -28.01 7.04
CA ASP A 66 0.38 -29.22 7.20
C ASP A 66 1.66 -28.97 8.01
N GLY A 67 1.92 -27.73 8.40
CA GLY A 67 3.08 -27.32 9.17
C GLY A 67 4.27 -26.87 8.32
N ASP A 68 4.16 -26.87 6.99
CA ASP A 68 5.22 -26.39 6.12
C ASP A 68 5.32 -24.85 6.18
N GLU A 69 6.54 -24.35 6.26
CA GLU A 69 6.84 -22.91 6.16
C GLU A 69 6.97 -22.50 4.69
N MET A 70 6.26 -21.44 4.32
CA MET A 70 6.29 -20.94 2.95
C MET A 70 6.69 -19.47 2.92
N TYR A 71 7.69 -19.14 2.11
CA TYR A 71 8.13 -17.78 1.85
C TYR A 71 7.09 -17.04 1.01
N ILE A 72 6.74 -15.83 1.43
CA ILE A 72 5.81 -14.94 0.71
C ILE A 72 6.36 -13.53 0.64
N PHE A 73 5.87 -12.76 -0.32
CA PHE A 73 5.81 -11.30 -0.18
C PHE A 73 4.37 -10.85 -0.38
N SER A 74 3.96 -9.90 0.44
CA SER A 74 2.57 -9.45 0.50
C SER A 74 2.47 -8.07 1.13
N PHE A 75 1.24 -7.65 1.34
CA PHE A 75 0.93 -6.43 2.07
C PHE A 75 0.60 -6.73 3.53
N ALA A 76 0.95 -5.79 4.40
CA ALA A 76 0.46 -5.72 5.78
C ALA A 76 -0.06 -4.31 6.05
N GLN A 77 -0.99 -4.17 6.97
CA GLN A 77 -1.48 -2.86 7.40
C GLN A 77 -0.77 -2.43 8.66
N LEU A 78 -0.31 -1.18 8.68
CA LEU A 78 0.24 -0.51 9.86
C LEU A 78 -0.73 0.56 10.36
N ASP A 79 -0.52 0.96 11.61
CA ASP A 79 -1.21 2.11 12.19
C ASP A 79 -0.79 3.40 11.47
N LEU A 80 -1.71 4.34 11.38
CA LEU A 80 -1.45 5.67 10.82
C LEU A 80 -0.58 6.50 11.77
N PRO A 81 0.08 7.57 11.27
CA PRO A 81 0.86 8.45 12.12
C PRO A 81 0.05 8.97 13.30
N GLY A 82 0.53 8.70 14.53
CA GLY A 82 -0.10 9.11 15.80
C GLY A 82 -1.17 8.16 16.33
N GLU A 83 -1.55 7.11 15.60
CA GLU A 83 -2.50 6.10 16.09
C GLU A 83 -1.81 5.01 16.92
N ASN A 84 -2.51 4.46 17.91
CA ASN A 84 -2.12 3.28 18.71
C ASN A 84 -0.68 3.29 19.21
N GLY A 85 -0.06 4.48 19.33
CA GLY A 85 1.32 4.65 19.78
C GLY A 85 2.35 4.71 18.66
N ALA A 86 1.94 4.67 17.39
CA ALA A 86 2.82 5.00 16.28
C ALA A 86 3.30 6.46 16.39
N PRO A 87 4.56 6.77 16.01
CA PRO A 87 5.03 8.16 15.95
C PRO A 87 4.21 9.00 14.98
N THR A 88 4.21 10.32 15.13
CA THR A 88 3.60 11.21 14.14
C THR A 88 4.58 11.52 13.00
N ASN A 89 4.09 11.98 11.86
CA ASN A 89 4.95 12.46 10.78
C ASN A 89 5.87 13.60 11.23
N GLU A 90 5.37 14.49 12.11
CA GLU A 90 6.10 15.67 12.58
C GLU A 90 7.23 15.29 13.55
N SER A 91 7.16 14.14 14.23
CA SER A 91 8.24 13.68 15.12
C SER A 91 9.51 13.32 14.33
N GLY A 92 9.37 12.98 13.05
CA GLY A 92 10.45 12.48 12.22
C GLY A 92 10.82 11.01 12.46
N ASP A 93 10.18 10.35 13.43
CA ASP A 93 10.47 8.95 13.81
C ASP A 93 9.58 7.95 13.05
N TYR A 94 8.49 8.42 12.42
CA TYR A 94 7.53 7.55 11.74
C TYR A 94 8.14 6.73 10.60
N PRO A 95 9.06 7.27 9.78
CA PRO A 95 9.74 6.48 8.76
C PRO A 95 10.52 5.29 9.31
N ASP A 96 11.31 5.50 10.37
CA ASP A 96 12.11 4.44 10.99
C ASP A 96 11.17 3.41 11.65
N TRP A 97 10.13 3.87 12.33
CA TRP A 97 9.10 3.00 12.91
C TRP A 97 8.38 2.16 11.84
N THR A 98 8.06 2.76 10.69
CA THR A 98 7.44 2.05 9.57
C THR A 98 8.34 0.93 9.04
N MET A 99 9.63 1.23 8.86
CA MET A 99 10.60 0.23 8.41
C MET A 99 10.75 -0.89 9.45
N ASP A 100 10.93 -0.54 10.71
CA ASP A 100 11.15 -1.53 11.79
C ASP A 100 9.92 -2.43 12.00
N THR A 101 8.71 -1.86 11.92
CA THR A 101 7.45 -2.59 12.14
C THR A 101 7.01 -3.35 10.90
N GLY A 102 7.25 -2.81 9.71
CA GLY A 102 6.80 -3.37 8.44
C GLY A 102 7.69 -4.49 7.90
N ILE A 103 8.97 -4.52 8.28
CA ILE A 103 9.89 -5.60 7.88
C ILE A 103 9.37 -6.95 8.41
N LEU A 104 9.28 -7.96 7.52
CA LEU A 104 8.75 -9.30 7.79
C LEU A 104 7.28 -9.33 8.25
N ALA A 105 6.54 -8.26 8.04
CA ALA A 105 5.11 -8.18 8.39
C ALA A 105 4.17 -8.75 7.31
N ALA A 106 4.71 -9.19 6.16
CA ALA A 106 3.91 -9.77 5.09
C ALA A 106 3.00 -10.88 5.60
N ASN A 107 1.74 -10.87 5.19
CA ASN A 107 0.73 -11.82 5.63
C ASN A 107 -0.13 -12.28 4.45
N ALA A 108 -0.71 -13.45 4.55
CA ALA A 108 -1.67 -13.98 3.58
C ALA A 108 -2.94 -14.44 4.31
N PRO A 109 -4.09 -13.87 3.94
CA PRO A 109 -4.31 -12.89 2.87
C PRO A 109 -3.76 -11.50 3.24
N ALA A 110 -3.54 -10.66 2.23
CA ALA A 110 -3.34 -9.24 2.45
C ALA A 110 -4.59 -8.62 3.10
N PRO A 111 -4.46 -7.48 3.79
CA PRO A 111 -5.58 -6.86 4.52
C PRO A 111 -6.81 -6.63 3.63
N THR A 112 -8.00 -6.95 4.13
CA THR A 112 -9.25 -6.58 3.46
C THR A 112 -9.52 -5.09 3.65
N ILE A 113 -9.76 -4.38 2.55
CA ILE A 113 -10.14 -2.97 2.55
C ILE A 113 -11.66 -2.89 2.41
N VAL A 114 -12.31 -2.14 3.30
CA VAL A 114 -13.75 -1.88 3.26
C VAL A 114 -13.97 -0.39 3.36
N VAL A 115 -14.66 0.18 2.39
CA VAL A 115 -15.05 1.58 2.35
C VAL A 115 -16.54 1.67 1.96
N ASP A 116 -17.15 2.79 2.25
CA ASP A 116 -18.48 3.09 1.78
C ASP A 116 -18.41 3.85 0.44
N GLU A 117 -19.42 3.72 -0.37
CA GLU A 117 -19.56 4.53 -1.58
C GLU A 117 -19.58 6.02 -1.19
N ASP A 118 -18.95 6.86 -1.98
CA ASP A 118 -18.65 8.29 -1.73
C ASP A 118 -17.49 8.55 -0.76
N ASP A 119 -16.92 7.55 -0.11
CA ASP A 119 -15.72 7.78 0.68
C ASP A 119 -14.55 8.23 -0.19
N GLU A 120 -13.75 9.15 0.34
CA GLU A 120 -12.43 9.52 -0.17
C GLU A 120 -11.38 8.71 0.55
N LEU A 121 -10.68 7.83 -0.17
CA LEU A 121 -9.65 6.98 0.42
C LEU A 121 -8.24 7.48 0.09
N TYR A 122 -7.47 7.75 1.11
CA TYR A 122 -6.03 7.99 1.09
C TYR A 122 -5.32 6.70 1.50
N LEU A 123 -4.85 5.94 0.51
CA LEU A 123 -4.16 4.68 0.74
C LEU A 123 -2.67 4.88 0.54
N ALA A 124 -1.91 4.97 1.63
CA ALA A 124 -0.46 5.01 1.57
C ALA A 124 0.09 3.59 1.39
N LEU A 125 0.99 3.41 0.44
CA LEU A 125 1.82 2.21 0.33
C LEU A 125 3.27 2.59 0.58
N THR A 126 3.92 1.89 1.51
CA THR A 126 5.37 1.95 1.74
C THR A 126 6.01 0.64 1.34
N ASN A 127 7.05 0.68 0.52
CA ASN A 127 7.85 -0.50 0.21
C ASN A 127 8.98 -0.62 1.23
N VAL A 128 8.86 -1.59 2.15
CA VAL A 128 9.87 -1.86 3.19
C VAL A 128 10.98 -2.79 2.72
N GLY A 129 10.88 -3.30 1.50
CA GLY A 129 11.86 -4.21 0.90
C GLY A 129 11.71 -5.66 1.34
N MET A 130 12.58 -6.49 0.80
CA MET A 130 12.59 -7.93 1.03
C MET A 130 13.74 -8.30 1.97
N ALA A 131 13.45 -8.41 3.28
CA ALA A 131 14.47 -8.65 4.30
C ALA A 131 15.14 -10.04 4.15
N MET A 132 14.37 -11.04 3.74
CA MET A 132 14.87 -12.41 3.52
C MET A 132 15.52 -12.60 2.15
N ARG A 133 15.24 -11.71 1.21
CA ARG A 133 15.77 -11.68 -0.16
C ARG A 133 16.34 -10.30 -0.49
N PRO A 134 17.42 -9.88 0.19
CA PRO A 134 17.99 -8.54 0.02
C PRO A 134 18.59 -8.30 -1.38
N ASP A 135 18.63 -9.30 -2.22
CA ASP A 135 18.97 -9.22 -3.64
C ASP A 135 17.80 -8.79 -4.53
N LEU A 136 16.56 -8.86 -4.04
CA LEU A 136 15.37 -8.36 -4.72
C LEU A 136 15.15 -6.88 -4.37
N PHE A 137 15.12 -6.05 -5.41
CA PHE A 137 14.87 -4.61 -5.31
C PHE A 137 13.54 -4.23 -5.94
N ASP A 138 12.56 -5.11 -5.83
CA ASP A 138 11.30 -5.00 -6.53
C ASP A 138 10.53 -3.78 -6.04
N ALA A 139 10.07 -3.00 -7.00
CA ALA A 139 9.12 -1.94 -6.72
C ALA A 139 7.72 -2.54 -6.53
N HIS A 140 6.87 -1.86 -5.78
CA HIS A 140 5.48 -2.28 -5.56
C HIS A 140 4.49 -1.21 -6.01
N THR A 141 3.29 -1.65 -6.33
CA THR A 141 2.13 -0.78 -6.59
C THR A 141 0.90 -1.38 -5.92
N VAL A 142 -0.15 -0.56 -5.81
CA VAL A 142 -1.51 -1.04 -5.53
C VAL A 142 -2.38 -0.72 -6.73
N HIS A 143 -2.89 -1.77 -7.37
CA HIS A 143 -3.87 -1.68 -8.46
C HIS A 143 -5.22 -2.20 -7.98
N TRP A 144 -6.26 -1.38 -8.12
CA TRP A 144 -7.64 -1.78 -7.84
C TRP A 144 -8.23 -2.44 -9.08
N HIS A 145 -8.27 -3.76 -9.06
CA HIS A 145 -8.69 -4.54 -10.20
C HIS A 145 -10.21 -4.46 -10.40
N GLY A 146 -10.60 -3.99 -11.57
CA GLY A 146 -12.00 -3.85 -11.96
C GLY A 146 -12.69 -2.59 -11.42
N PHE A 147 -11.99 -1.75 -10.67
CA PHE A 147 -12.53 -0.49 -10.21
C PHE A 147 -12.47 0.57 -11.33
N PRO A 148 -13.63 1.16 -11.73
CA PRO A 148 -13.69 1.89 -13.00
C PRO A 148 -13.10 3.30 -12.97
N GLU A 149 -12.86 3.88 -11.79
CA GLU A 149 -12.61 5.32 -11.64
C GLU A 149 -11.23 5.67 -11.08
N ALA A 150 -10.30 4.71 -11.02
CA ALA A 150 -8.92 5.02 -10.66
C ALA A 150 -8.29 5.93 -11.73
N SER A 151 -7.76 7.09 -11.31
CA SER A 151 -6.99 7.91 -12.25
C SER A 151 -5.71 7.21 -12.67
N ALA A 152 -5.21 7.46 -13.86
CA ALA A 152 -4.04 6.76 -14.41
C ALA A 152 -2.81 6.81 -13.47
N VAL A 153 -2.59 7.91 -12.76
CA VAL A 153 -1.46 8.05 -11.83
C VAL A 153 -1.63 7.21 -10.56
N PHE A 154 -2.87 6.90 -10.18
CA PHE A 154 -3.23 6.11 -9.00
C PHE A 154 -3.78 4.72 -9.35
N ASP A 155 -3.73 4.33 -10.62
CA ASP A 155 -4.21 3.01 -11.05
C ASP A 155 -3.25 1.86 -10.68
N GLY A 156 -2.02 2.17 -10.34
CA GLY A 156 -1.02 1.17 -9.94
C GLY A 156 -0.44 0.34 -11.09
N VAL A 157 -0.87 0.58 -12.34
CA VAL A 157 -0.29 -0.06 -13.53
C VAL A 157 1.01 0.64 -13.90
N PRO A 158 2.18 -0.03 -13.88
CA PRO A 158 3.50 0.62 -13.98
C PRO A 158 3.72 1.47 -15.24
N ASP A 159 3.01 1.18 -16.33
CA ASP A 159 3.12 1.94 -17.59
C ASP A 159 2.59 3.39 -17.48
N ALA A 160 1.72 3.67 -16.50
CA ALA A 160 1.07 4.96 -16.33
C ALA A 160 1.09 5.47 -14.88
N SER A 161 1.39 4.60 -13.93
CA SER A 161 1.41 4.90 -12.50
C SER A 161 2.82 4.85 -11.93
N VAL A 162 3.00 5.34 -10.70
CA VAL A 162 4.30 5.34 -10.01
C VAL A 162 4.52 3.99 -9.34
N ALA A 163 5.62 3.33 -9.67
CA ALA A 163 6.12 2.18 -8.93
C ALA A 163 6.97 2.65 -7.74
N ILE A 164 6.72 2.09 -6.56
CA ILE A 164 7.28 2.53 -5.28
C ILE A 164 8.49 1.69 -4.96
N ASN A 165 9.67 2.30 -5.04
CA ASN A 165 10.92 1.62 -4.70
C ASN A 165 11.07 1.42 -3.18
N MET A 166 11.94 0.49 -2.80
CA MET A 166 12.29 0.23 -1.41
C MET A 166 12.69 1.52 -0.67
N GLY A 167 12.15 1.71 0.53
CA GLY A 167 12.39 2.88 1.38
C GLY A 167 11.61 4.13 0.96
N ALA A 168 10.62 3.99 0.09
CA ALA A 168 9.73 5.08 -0.32
C ALA A 168 8.27 4.75 -0.10
N SER A 169 7.41 5.78 -0.05
CA SER A 169 5.97 5.65 -0.03
C SER A 169 5.29 6.53 -1.07
N LEU A 170 4.10 6.13 -1.45
CA LEU A 170 3.15 6.92 -2.24
C LEU A 170 1.78 6.79 -1.59
N THR A 171 1.08 7.90 -1.44
CA THR A 171 -0.33 7.88 -1.06
C THR A 171 -1.18 7.96 -2.33
N TYR A 172 -1.92 6.89 -2.58
CA TYR A 172 -2.95 6.81 -3.61
C TYR A 172 -4.19 7.54 -3.11
N TYR A 173 -4.88 8.18 -4.03
CA TYR A 173 -6.19 8.80 -3.78
C TYR A 173 -7.23 8.12 -4.65
N TYR A 174 -8.30 7.67 -4.00
CA TYR A 174 -9.46 7.09 -4.65
C TYR A 174 -10.73 7.75 -4.14
N GLN A 175 -11.68 7.95 -5.02
CA GLN A 175 -13.06 8.25 -4.67
C GLN A 175 -13.89 6.99 -4.94
N ALA A 176 -14.53 6.46 -3.91
CA ALA A 176 -15.26 5.20 -4.00
C ALA A 176 -16.67 5.43 -4.55
N ASN A 177 -16.81 5.63 -5.87
CA ASN A 177 -18.08 6.00 -6.49
C ASN A 177 -18.95 4.81 -6.92
N ASP A 178 -18.41 3.61 -6.96
CA ASP A 178 -19.11 2.41 -7.43
C ASP A 178 -19.12 1.31 -6.36
N ALA A 179 -20.31 0.98 -5.88
CA ALA A 179 -20.51 -0.14 -4.97
C ALA A 179 -20.15 -1.46 -5.63
N GLY A 180 -19.45 -2.34 -4.90
CA GLY A 180 -19.10 -3.64 -5.43
C GLY A 180 -18.03 -4.38 -4.64
N THR A 181 -17.74 -5.57 -5.15
CA THR A 181 -16.66 -6.43 -4.67
C THR A 181 -15.54 -6.42 -5.68
N TYR A 182 -14.38 -5.97 -5.25
CA TYR A 182 -13.17 -5.83 -6.06
C TYR A 182 -12.03 -6.58 -5.40
N MET A 183 -10.89 -6.63 -6.06
CA MET A 183 -9.61 -7.01 -5.47
C MET A 183 -8.59 -5.91 -5.72
N TYR A 184 -7.58 -5.84 -4.88
CA TYR A 184 -6.39 -5.05 -5.15
C TYR A 184 -5.15 -5.94 -5.15
N HIS A 185 -4.15 -5.57 -5.92
CA HIS A 185 -2.92 -6.35 -6.02
C HIS A 185 -1.75 -5.50 -6.50
N CYS A 186 -0.53 -6.01 -6.32
CA CYS A 186 0.64 -5.44 -6.98
C CYS A 186 0.58 -5.70 -8.48
N HIS A 187 0.88 -4.70 -9.29
CA HIS A 187 0.90 -4.84 -10.75
C HIS A 187 2.33 -4.79 -11.33
N VAL A 188 3.35 -4.53 -10.51
CA VAL A 188 4.75 -4.80 -10.89
C VAL A 188 4.93 -6.31 -10.90
N GLU A 189 5.38 -6.88 -12.04
CA GLU A 189 5.56 -8.33 -12.20
C GLU A 189 4.37 -9.14 -11.67
N ALA A 190 3.15 -8.73 -12.06
CA ALA A 190 1.90 -9.16 -11.45
C ALA A 190 1.76 -10.69 -11.29
N THR A 191 2.26 -11.48 -12.25
CA THR A 191 2.17 -12.94 -12.19
C THR A 191 2.99 -13.50 -11.01
N GLU A 192 4.18 -12.96 -10.76
CA GLU A 192 5.00 -13.36 -9.63
C GLU A 192 4.42 -12.82 -8.32
N HIS A 193 4.23 -11.50 -8.24
CA HIS A 193 3.82 -10.85 -6.99
C HIS A 193 2.47 -11.35 -6.48
N MET A 194 1.51 -11.61 -7.37
CA MET A 194 0.22 -12.21 -6.97
C MET A 194 0.37 -13.65 -6.51
N GLN A 195 1.17 -14.47 -7.22
CA GLN A 195 1.47 -15.84 -6.78
C GLN A 195 2.15 -15.84 -5.42
N MET A 196 3.04 -14.89 -5.15
CA MET A 196 3.73 -14.77 -3.87
C MET A 196 2.86 -14.22 -2.73
N GLY A 197 1.67 -13.65 -3.02
CA GLY A 197 0.71 -13.25 -2.00
C GLY A 197 0.28 -11.78 -2.00
N MET A 198 0.77 -10.95 -2.95
CA MET A 198 0.44 -9.51 -2.99
C MET A 198 -0.93 -9.23 -3.59
N LEU A 199 -1.98 -9.73 -2.95
CA LEU A 199 -3.38 -9.49 -3.33
C LEU A 199 -4.29 -9.47 -2.10
N GLY A 200 -5.34 -8.65 -2.16
CA GLY A 200 -6.34 -8.53 -1.10
C GLY A 200 -7.72 -8.18 -1.65
N ASN A 201 -8.73 -8.30 -0.80
CA ASN A 201 -10.09 -7.93 -1.13
C ASN A 201 -10.33 -6.44 -0.91
N LEU A 202 -11.19 -5.87 -1.76
CA LEU A 202 -11.72 -4.52 -1.63
C LEU A 202 -13.25 -4.58 -1.75
N TYR A 203 -13.94 -4.03 -0.76
CA TYR A 203 -15.39 -3.90 -0.76
C TYR A 203 -15.77 -2.43 -0.70
N VAL A 204 -16.62 -2.00 -1.63
CA VAL A 204 -17.28 -0.70 -1.59
C VAL A 204 -18.74 -0.94 -1.29
N ARG A 205 -19.19 -0.56 -0.09
CA ARG A 205 -20.58 -0.75 0.35
C ARG A 205 -21.49 0.27 -0.30
N ALA A 206 -22.66 -0.20 -0.75
CA ALA A 206 -23.60 0.63 -1.47
C ALA A 206 -24.13 1.80 -0.61
N ARG A 207 -24.24 2.98 -1.22
CA ARG A 207 -24.87 4.16 -0.62
C ARG A 207 -26.29 3.87 -0.12
N GLN A 208 -27.03 3.00 -0.78
CA GLN A 208 -28.35 2.56 -0.40
C GLN A 208 -28.42 1.99 1.04
N ASN A 209 -27.30 1.51 1.59
CA ASN A 209 -27.22 1.02 2.97
C ASN A 209 -27.31 2.15 4.01
N ARG A 210 -27.06 3.38 3.60
CA ARG A 210 -27.03 4.58 4.46
C ARG A 210 -28.23 5.51 4.21
N CYS A 211 -29.21 5.04 3.46
CA CYS A 211 -30.37 5.86 3.10
C CYS A 211 -31.17 6.39 4.28
N ASP A 212 -31.06 5.76 5.45
CA ASP A 212 -31.74 6.22 6.68
C ASP A 212 -31.03 7.41 7.33
N ASP A 213 -29.74 7.55 7.09
CA ASP A 213 -28.85 8.59 7.63
C ASP A 213 -28.67 9.76 6.65
N LEU A 214 -28.80 9.49 5.36
CA LEU A 214 -28.73 10.51 4.33
C LEU A 214 -30.10 11.18 4.20
N VAL A 215 -30.24 12.32 4.82
CA VAL A 215 -31.27 13.30 4.43
C VAL A 215 -31.06 13.57 2.95
N ASP A 216 -32.12 13.47 2.13
CA ASP A 216 -32.10 13.83 0.70
C ASP A 216 -31.21 15.05 0.47
N ASP A 217 -29.95 14.83 0.09
CA ASP A 217 -29.05 15.91 -0.27
C ASP A 217 -29.25 16.20 -1.75
N PRO A 218 -29.91 17.31 -2.09
CA PRO A 218 -30.19 17.64 -3.48
C PRO A 218 -28.91 17.95 -4.29
N ASP A 219 -27.78 18.14 -3.61
CA ASP A 219 -26.50 18.48 -4.25
C ASP A 219 -25.65 17.25 -4.60
N VAL A 220 -26.05 16.04 -4.12
CA VAL A 220 -25.37 14.79 -4.49
C VAL A 220 -26.13 14.09 -5.61
N PRO A 221 -25.58 14.00 -6.84
CA PRO A 221 -26.23 13.30 -7.95
C PRO A 221 -26.48 11.82 -7.60
N GLY A 222 -27.72 11.39 -7.62
CA GLY A 222 -28.11 10.01 -7.34
C GLY A 222 -28.51 9.73 -5.89
N SER A 223 -28.60 10.75 -5.02
CA SER A 223 -28.94 10.64 -3.60
C SER A 223 -30.43 10.36 -3.32
N VAL A 224 -31.22 10.02 -4.33
CA VAL A 224 -32.61 9.62 -4.10
C VAL A 224 -32.62 8.21 -3.53
N CYS A 225 -32.77 8.15 -2.21
CA CYS A 225 -32.98 6.87 -1.54
C CYS A 225 -34.26 6.20 -2.05
N PRO A 226 -34.22 4.89 -2.38
CA PRO A 226 -35.42 4.17 -2.77
C PRO A 226 -36.44 4.17 -1.64
N THR A 227 -37.74 4.18 -2.00
CA THR A 227 -38.82 4.08 -1.02
C THR A 227 -39.15 2.65 -0.65
N THR A 228 -39.90 2.44 0.44
CA THR A 228 -40.42 1.13 0.82
C THR A 228 -41.28 0.51 -0.28
N GLU A 229 -41.99 1.33 -1.07
CA GLU A 229 -42.76 0.87 -2.22
C GLU A 229 -41.87 0.35 -3.36
N GLN A 230 -40.62 0.79 -3.41
CA GLN A 230 -39.58 0.34 -4.33
C GLN A 230 -38.74 -0.83 -3.77
N GLY A 231 -39.11 -1.37 -2.59
CA GLY A 231 -38.40 -2.51 -1.98
C GLY A 231 -37.27 -2.14 -1.02
N HIS A 232 -37.05 -0.86 -0.74
CA HIS A 232 -36.10 -0.44 0.28
C HIS A 232 -36.69 -0.54 1.69
N PHE A 233 -35.92 -1.07 2.62
CA PHE A 233 -36.31 -1.20 4.03
C PHE A 233 -35.21 -0.59 4.91
N VAL A 234 -35.63 0.28 5.83
CA VAL A 234 -34.77 0.93 6.82
C VAL A 234 -33.95 -0.12 7.58
N GLY A 235 -32.63 0.06 7.64
CA GLY A 235 -31.72 -0.85 8.33
C GLY A 235 -31.41 -2.17 7.59
N ALA A 236 -31.95 -2.37 6.39
CA ALA A 236 -31.55 -3.48 5.53
C ALA A 236 -30.24 -3.17 4.80
N GLN A 237 -29.52 -4.22 4.40
CA GLN A 237 -28.29 -4.12 3.65
C GLN A 237 -28.50 -4.58 2.20
N TYR A 238 -27.85 -3.90 1.26
CA TYR A 238 -27.92 -4.12 -0.17
C TYR A 238 -26.53 -4.23 -0.75
N ALA A 239 -26.32 -5.17 -1.67
CA ALA A 239 -25.02 -5.34 -2.32
C ALA A 239 -24.72 -4.22 -3.32
N TYR A 240 -25.75 -3.63 -3.93
CA TYR A 240 -25.64 -2.55 -4.91
C TYR A 240 -26.79 -1.54 -4.74
N ASN A 241 -26.64 -0.38 -5.39
CA ASN A 241 -27.72 0.62 -5.48
C ASN A 241 -28.76 0.18 -6.51
N ASP A 242 -29.52 -0.86 -6.20
CA ASP A 242 -30.48 -1.48 -7.13
C ASP A 242 -31.81 -0.71 -7.24
N GLY A 243 -32.17 0.08 -6.23
CA GLY A 243 -33.37 0.90 -6.21
C GLY A 243 -34.69 0.13 -6.10
N ASP A 244 -34.66 -1.22 -6.09
CA ASP A 244 -35.86 -2.07 -6.03
C ASP A 244 -35.77 -3.16 -4.96
N GLY A 245 -34.65 -3.20 -4.21
CA GLY A 245 -34.45 -4.15 -3.12
C GLY A 245 -34.03 -5.54 -3.57
N SER A 246 -33.74 -5.74 -4.85
CA SER A 246 -33.39 -7.06 -5.42
C SER A 246 -32.05 -7.60 -4.92
N THR A 247 -31.13 -6.74 -4.48
CA THR A 247 -29.80 -7.12 -3.97
C THR A 247 -29.71 -7.14 -2.44
N ARG A 248 -30.86 -7.09 -1.76
CA ARG A 248 -30.91 -7.17 -0.30
C ARG A 248 -30.28 -8.46 0.22
N PHE A 249 -29.52 -8.36 1.29
CA PHE A 249 -28.96 -9.51 2.00
C PHE A 249 -29.12 -9.38 3.52
N ASP A 250 -29.10 -10.52 4.21
CA ASP A 250 -29.19 -10.59 5.67
C ASP A 250 -27.84 -10.93 6.33
N VAL A 251 -26.90 -11.47 5.56
CA VAL A 251 -25.56 -11.87 6.05
C VAL A 251 -24.51 -11.55 5.01
N GLU A 252 -23.49 -10.81 5.44
CA GLU A 252 -22.26 -10.55 4.68
C GLU A 252 -21.14 -11.43 5.23
N LYS A 253 -20.37 -12.04 4.33
CA LYS A 253 -19.15 -12.77 4.65
C LYS A 253 -18.11 -12.50 3.57
N GLU A 254 -17.03 -11.93 3.99
CA GLU A 254 -15.88 -11.65 3.15
C GLU A 254 -15.09 -12.95 2.93
N ILE A 255 -14.93 -13.33 1.68
CA ILE A 255 -14.21 -14.55 1.30
C ILE A 255 -13.16 -14.20 0.27
N GLN A 256 -11.89 -14.45 0.60
CA GLN A 256 -10.78 -14.44 -0.33
C GLN A 256 -10.32 -15.87 -0.57
N MET A 257 -10.37 -16.29 -1.81
CA MET A 257 -9.85 -17.59 -2.23
C MET A 257 -8.56 -17.38 -3.00
N VAL A 258 -7.50 -18.04 -2.56
CA VAL A 258 -6.19 -18.03 -3.23
C VAL A 258 -5.64 -19.44 -3.33
N SER A 259 -4.73 -19.64 -4.27
CA SER A 259 -3.96 -20.88 -4.35
C SER A 259 -2.49 -20.56 -4.57
N TYR A 260 -1.62 -21.40 -4.00
CA TYR A 260 -0.17 -21.22 -4.05
C TYR A 260 0.53 -22.47 -4.53
N ASP A 261 1.58 -22.26 -5.33
CA ASP A 261 2.54 -23.28 -5.73
C ASP A 261 3.78 -23.23 -4.83
N PRO A 262 3.95 -24.18 -3.88
CA PRO A 262 5.10 -24.16 -2.98
C PRO A 262 6.45 -24.30 -3.68
N ASP A 263 6.50 -24.92 -4.87
CA ASP A 263 7.74 -25.02 -5.64
C ASP A 263 8.13 -23.66 -6.23
N PHE A 264 7.14 -22.82 -6.61
CA PHE A 264 7.36 -21.46 -7.05
C PHE A 264 7.91 -20.60 -5.91
N HIS A 265 7.25 -20.64 -4.74
CA HIS A 265 7.68 -19.92 -3.54
C HIS A 265 9.09 -20.33 -3.08
N ASN A 266 9.39 -21.64 -3.10
CA ASN A 266 10.73 -22.14 -2.76
C ASN A 266 11.78 -21.73 -3.81
N ALA A 267 11.43 -21.71 -5.09
CA ALA A 267 12.33 -21.23 -6.14
C ALA A 267 12.65 -19.74 -5.93
N SER A 268 11.65 -18.91 -5.62
CA SER A 268 11.88 -17.52 -5.27
C SER A 268 12.79 -17.40 -4.05
N PHE A 269 12.51 -18.09 -2.97
CA PHE A 269 13.31 -18.04 -1.73
C PHE A 269 14.77 -18.49 -1.93
N THR A 270 14.99 -19.51 -2.76
CA THR A 270 16.32 -20.10 -2.99
C THR A 270 17.08 -19.50 -4.17
N VAL A 271 16.59 -18.40 -4.74
CA VAL A 271 17.23 -17.74 -5.92
C VAL A 271 17.33 -18.67 -7.12
N ALA A 272 16.39 -19.59 -7.27
CA ALA A 272 16.30 -20.47 -8.42
C ALA A 272 15.43 -19.84 -9.53
N PRO A 273 15.57 -20.24 -10.79
CA PRO A 273 14.68 -19.79 -11.86
C PRO A 273 13.23 -20.13 -11.56
N LEU A 274 12.35 -19.12 -11.68
CA LEU A 274 10.94 -19.28 -11.38
C LEU A 274 10.23 -20.14 -12.43
N PRO A 275 9.47 -21.18 -12.01
CA PRO A 275 8.88 -22.15 -12.91
C PRO A 275 7.53 -21.68 -13.49
N PHE A 276 7.45 -20.49 -14.11
CA PHE A 276 6.19 -19.92 -14.62
C PHE A 276 5.38 -20.88 -15.50
N SER A 277 6.04 -21.61 -16.39
CA SER A 277 5.35 -22.57 -17.27
C SER A 277 5.02 -23.91 -16.60
N GLY A 278 5.60 -24.17 -15.44
CA GLY A 278 5.43 -25.39 -14.65
C GLY A 278 4.61 -25.20 -13.38
N MET A 279 4.07 -24.00 -13.16
CA MET A 279 3.32 -23.65 -11.97
C MET A 279 2.16 -24.63 -11.71
N ARG A 280 2.08 -25.12 -10.46
CA ARG A 280 1.08 -26.09 -10.01
C ARG A 280 0.70 -25.82 -8.57
N ASP A 281 -0.40 -25.12 -8.39
CA ASP A 281 -0.93 -24.82 -7.07
C ASP A 281 -1.28 -26.09 -6.30
N ARG A 282 -0.80 -26.19 -5.07
CA ARG A 282 -1.05 -27.30 -4.16
C ARG A 282 -1.67 -26.89 -2.85
N TYR A 283 -1.53 -25.61 -2.47
CA TYR A 283 -2.21 -25.04 -1.33
C TYR A 283 -3.38 -24.19 -1.81
N PHE A 284 -4.58 -24.54 -1.33
CA PHE A 284 -5.83 -23.81 -1.60
C PHE A 284 -6.34 -23.24 -0.29
N LEU A 285 -6.47 -21.92 -0.23
CA LEU A 285 -6.79 -21.21 0.99
C LEU A 285 -8.07 -20.43 0.86
N ILE A 286 -8.81 -20.35 1.97
CA ILE A 286 -9.94 -19.43 2.16
C ILE A 286 -9.60 -18.54 3.35
N ASN A 287 -9.51 -17.24 3.12
CA ASN A 287 -9.09 -16.26 4.13
C ASN A 287 -7.76 -16.63 4.82
N GLY A 288 -6.81 -17.11 4.05
CA GLY A 288 -5.48 -17.52 4.53
C GLY A 288 -5.43 -18.89 5.22
N ARG A 289 -6.54 -19.62 5.30
CA ARG A 289 -6.59 -20.93 5.93
C ARG A 289 -6.73 -22.03 4.90
N GLY A 290 -5.83 -23.00 4.95
CA GLY A 290 -5.90 -24.22 4.17
C GLY A 290 -6.65 -25.33 4.89
N TYR A 291 -7.15 -26.33 4.14
CA TYR A 291 -7.66 -27.55 4.78
C TYR A 291 -6.51 -28.30 5.51
N PRO A 292 -6.69 -28.81 6.74
CA PRO A 292 -7.98 -29.03 7.44
C PRO A 292 -8.38 -27.94 8.46
N ASP A 293 -7.75 -26.78 8.48
CA ASP A 293 -7.96 -25.72 9.50
C ASP A 293 -9.23 -24.86 9.29
#